data_db92e5a0f290b2a6d1049ec5ea19cdf1
#
_entry.id   db92e5a0f290b2a6d1049ec5ea19cdf1
#
_cell.length_a   1.000
_cell.length_b   1.000
_cell.length_c   1.000
_cell.angle_alpha   90.00
_cell.angle_beta   90.00
_cell.angle_gamma   90.00
#
_symmetry.space_group_name_H-M   'P 1'
#
loop_
_entity.id
_entity.type
_entity.pdbx_description
1 polymer ?
#
loop_
_entity_poly.entity_id
_entity_poly.type
_entity_poly.pdbx_seq_one_letter_code
_entity_poly.pdbx_strand_id
1 'polypeptide(L)'
;RKIGQYLLTRGVVVLDPANKPIDIGGEDIEGREERGRWKANGEYEKIADSMRVIRNTDLRMVDISDFLVVNLDLDIHPCGTYEELFLANRQKKPIILRIKQGKGETPDWLLGTIPHETIFSTWEEVRDYLDLVDKGKVQDKRWMFFNI
;
A
#
# COMPACT_ATOMS: atom_id res chain seq x y z
N ARG A 1 -10.53 5.03 3.46
CA ARG A 1 -11.81 5.21 2.72
C ARG A 1 -11.87 6.54 1.95
N LYS A 2 -11.56 7.70 2.55
CA LYS A 2 -11.66 9.01 1.88
C LYS A 2 -10.74 9.17 0.67
N ILE A 3 -9.51 8.64 0.71
CA ILE A 3 -8.59 8.71 -0.43
C ILE A 3 -9.05 7.83 -1.59
N GLY A 4 -9.58 6.65 -1.31
CA GLY A 4 -10.16 5.77 -2.34
C GLY A 4 -11.31 6.43 -3.08
N GLN A 5 -12.22 7.10 -2.38
CA GLN A 5 -13.32 7.86 -3.00
C GLN A 5 -12.79 8.99 -3.89
N TYR A 6 -11.79 9.74 -3.44
CA TYR A 6 -11.14 10.76 -4.25
C TYR A 6 -10.56 10.18 -5.55
N LEU A 7 -9.83 9.06 -5.47
CA LEU A 7 -9.27 8.39 -6.64
C LEU A 7 -10.34 7.92 -7.62
N LEU A 8 -11.44 7.33 -7.12
CA LEU A 8 -12.57 6.92 -7.95
C LEU A 8 -13.19 8.10 -8.73
N THR A 9 -13.30 9.29 -8.12
CA THR A 9 -13.80 10.49 -8.81
C THR A 9 -12.88 10.98 -9.93
N ARG A 10 -11.62 10.53 -9.94
CA ARG A 10 -10.61 10.83 -10.97
C ARG A 10 -10.47 9.74 -12.03
N GLY A 11 -11.39 8.77 -12.04
CA GLY A 11 -11.37 7.66 -13.00
C GLY A 11 -10.33 6.57 -12.72
N VAL A 12 -9.75 6.57 -11.51
CA VAL A 12 -8.79 5.54 -11.07
C VAL A 12 -9.53 4.31 -10.59
N VAL A 13 -9.16 3.14 -11.08
CA VAL A 13 -9.63 1.86 -10.52
C VAL A 13 -8.85 1.58 -9.24
N VAL A 14 -9.55 1.50 -8.11
CA VAL A 14 -8.93 1.29 -6.81
C VAL A 14 -8.96 -0.19 -6.44
N LEU A 15 -7.80 -0.77 -6.26
CA LEU A 15 -7.61 -2.10 -5.69
C LEU A 15 -7.28 -1.93 -4.19
N ASP A 16 -8.25 -2.21 -3.33
CA ASP A 16 -8.11 -2.04 -1.88
C ASP A 16 -7.99 -3.41 -1.19
N PRO A 17 -6.81 -3.77 -0.66
CA PRO A 17 -6.60 -5.06 0.02
C PRO A 17 -7.56 -5.29 1.20
N ALA A 18 -7.95 -4.21 1.89
CA ALA A 18 -8.87 -4.30 3.02
C ALA A 18 -10.36 -4.41 2.61
N ASN A 19 -10.67 -4.30 1.32
CA ASN A 19 -12.04 -4.31 0.80
C ASN A 19 -12.15 -5.17 -0.47
N LYS A 20 -11.67 -6.39 -0.39
CA LYS A 20 -11.76 -7.37 -1.47
C LYS A 20 -13.21 -7.82 -1.67
N PRO A 21 -13.64 -8.08 -2.93
CA PRO A 21 -15.01 -8.50 -3.22
C PRO A 21 -15.33 -9.93 -2.76
N ILE A 22 -14.32 -10.71 -2.40
CA ILE A 22 -14.42 -12.09 -1.91
C ILE A 22 -13.62 -12.17 -0.62
N ASP A 23 -14.17 -12.84 0.39
CA ASP A 23 -13.43 -13.15 1.61
C ASP A 23 -12.28 -14.10 1.28
N ILE A 24 -11.07 -13.58 1.32
CA ILE A 24 -9.86 -14.31 0.98
C ILE A 24 -9.00 -14.43 2.23
N GLY A 25 -8.91 -15.66 2.74
CA GLY A 25 -7.97 -16.01 3.79
C GLY A 25 -8.28 -15.45 5.19
N GLY A 26 -9.49 -14.95 5.43
CA GLY A 26 -9.88 -14.46 6.75
C GLY A 26 -9.09 -13.21 7.18
N GLU A 27 -9.04 -12.18 6.33
CA GLU A 27 -8.36 -10.90 6.64
C GLU A 27 -9.13 -10.01 7.61
N ASP A 28 -10.37 -10.38 7.93
CA ASP A 28 -11.23 -9.68 8.87
C ASP A 28 -10.75 -9.81 10.34
N ILE A 29 -11.52 -9.23 11.24
CA ILE A 29 -11.20 -9.27 12.69
C ILE A 29 -11.24 -10.71 13.21
N GLU A 30 -12.23 -11.51 12.78
CA GLU A 30 -12.37 -12.91 13.23
C GLU A 30 -11.16 -13.75 12.78
N GLY A 31 -10.72 -13.60 11.54
CA GLY A 31 -9.55 -14.28 11.01
C GLY A 31 -8.26 -13.88 11.73
N ARG A 32 -8.13 -12.63 12.16
CA ARG A 32 -6.98 -12.17 12.97
C ARG A 32 -6.98 -12.80 14.36
N GLU A 33 -8.14 -12.87 15.00
CA GLU A 33 -8.30 -13.51 16.32
C GLU A 33 -8.03 -15.02 16.21
N GLU A 34 -8.49 -15.66 15.17
CA GLU A 34 -8.24 -17.07 14.92
C GLU A 34 -6.75 -17.36 14.72
N ARG A 35 -6.05 -16.57 13.90
CA ARG A 35 -4.59 -16.69 13.76
C ARG A 35 -3.85 -16.45 15.08
N GLY A 36 -4.36 -15.56 15.93
CA GLY A 36 -3.85 -15.37 17.29
C GLY A 36 -3.96 -16.63 18.15
N ARG A 37 -5.11 -17.31 18.09
CA ARG A 37 -5.33 -18.61 18.77
C ARG A 37 -4.39 -19.70 18.24
N TRP A 38 -4.27 -19.82 16.92
CA TRP A 38 -3.33 -20.79 16.31
C TRP A 38 -1.90 -20.54 16.74
N LYS A 39 -1.48 -19.27 16.78
CA LYS A 39 -0.14 -18.89 17.24
C LYS A 39 0.11 -19.29 18.71
N ALA A 40 -0.85 -19.02 19.59
CA ALA A 40 -0.78 -19.41 21.00
C ALA A 40 -0.69 -20.92 21.19
N ASN A 41 -1.30 -21.70 20.29
CA ASN A 41 -1.29 -23.17 20.32
C ASN A 41 -0.14 -23.81 19.52
N GLY A 42 0.77 -23.01 18.94
CA GLY A 42 1.87 -23.52 18.11
C GLY A 42 1.46 -24.07 16.75
N GLU A 43 0.24 -23.78 16.29
CA GLU A 43 -0.31 -24.24 15.00
C GLU A 43 0.17 -23.36 13.82
N TYR A 44 1.49 -23.22 13.67
CA TYR A 44 2.10 -22.27 12.73
C TYR A 44 1.79 -22.59 11.27
N GLU A 45 1.60 -23.85 10.90
CA GLU A 45 1.28 -24.22 9.51
C GLU A 45 -0.09 -23.68 9.08
N LYS A 46 -1.08 -23.71 9.99
CA LYS A 46 -2.40 -23.10 9.70
C LYS A 46 -2.30 -21.61 9.41
N ILE A 47 -1.45 -20.91 10.20
CA ILE A 47 -1.19 -19.49 9.97
C ILE A 47 -0.51 -19.28 8.61
N ALA A 48 0.52 -20.08 8.33
CA ALA A 48 1.25 -20.00 7.08
C ALA A 48 0.35 -20.20 5.86
N ASP A 49 -0.53 -21.20 5.88
CA ASP A 49 -1.48 -21.47 4.81
C ASP A 49 -2.45 -20.30 4.59
N SER A 50 -3.04 -19.79 5.68
CA SER A 50 -3.93 -18.64 5.62
C SER A 50 -3.20 -17.41 5.05
N MET A 51 -2.00 -17.12 5.53
CA MET A 51 -1.24 -15.94 5.11
C MET A 51 -0.70 -16.05 3.69
N ARG A 52 -0.37 -17.25 3.20
CA ARG A 52 0.03 -17.46 1.80
C ARG A 52 -1.06 -17.00 0.83
N VAL A 53 -2.32 -17.29 1.13
CA VAL A 53 -3.47 -16.89 0.29
C VAL A 53 -3.59 -15.36 0.26
N ILE A 54 -3.60 -14.72 1.45
CA ILE A 54 -3.67 -13.25 1.58
C ILE A 54 -2.50 -12.61 0.82
N ARG A 55 -1.27 -13.02 1.16
CA ARG A 55 -0.04 -12.48 0.58
C ARG A 55 -0.02 -12.61 -0.96
N ASN A 56 -0.35 -13.78 -1.50
CA ASN A 56 -0.34 -13.99 -2.94
C ASN A 56 -1.36 -13.09 -3.66
N THR A 57 -2.52 -12.87 -3.05
CA THR A 57 -3.54 -11.97 -3.59
C THR A 57 -3.06 -10.52 -3.57
N ASP A 58 -2.53 -10.05 -2.45
CA ASP A 58 -2.09 -8.67 -2.27
C ASP A 58 -0.91 -8.35 -3.20
N LEU A 59 0.07 -9.25 -3.31
CA LEU A 59 1.18 -9.06 -4.23
C LEU A 59 0.71 -9.08 -5.70
N ARG A 60 -0.31 -9.89 -6.03
CA ARG A 60 -0.90 -9.84 -7.37
C ARG A 60 -1.60 -8.50 -7.64
N MET A 61 -2.25 -7.92 -6.64
CA MET A 61 -2.83 -6.57 -6.77
C MET A 61 -1.74 -5.52 -7.04
N VAL A 62 -0.59 -5.64 -6.39
CA VAL A 62 0.57 -4.79 -6.70
C VAL A 62 1.03 -4.98 -8.14
N ASP A 63 1.15 -6.23 -8.60
CA ASP A 63 1.62 -6.54 -9.97
C ASP A 63 0.76 -5.89 -11.05
N ILE A 64 -0.55 -5.87 -10.87
CA ILE A 64 -1.49 -5.33 -11.87
C ILE A 64 -1.79 -3.83 -11.68
N SER A 65 -1.30 -3.22 -10.60
CA SER A 65 -1.48 -1.79 -10.34
C SER A 65 -0.47 -0.96 -11.12
N ASP A 66 -0.87 0.23 -11.57
CA ASP A 66 0.02 1.19 -12.21
C ASP A 66 0.83 1.99 -11.20
N PHE A 67 0.28 2.27 -10.04
CA PHE A 67 0.95 2.96 -8.93
C PHE A 67 0.36 2.53 -7.58
N LEU A 68 1.08 2.80 -6.51
CA LEU A 68 0.65 2.52 -5.14
C LEU A 68 0.40 3.80 -4.35
N VAL A 69 -0.67 3.78 -3.55
CA VAL A 69 -0.89 4.74 -2.46
C VAL A 69 -0.81 3.97 -1.15
N VAL A 70 0.18 4.27 -0.34
CA VAL A 70 0.49 3.56 0.90
C VAL A 70 0.21 4.45 2.10
N ASN A 71 -0.55 3.93 3.07
CA ASN A 71 -0.69 4.54 4.38
C ASN A 71 0.11 3.74 5.40
N LEU A 72 1.25 4.26 5.81
CA LEU A 72 2.13 3.59 6.75
C LEU A 72 1.88 4.08 8.18
N ASP A 73 1.57 3.15 9.06
CA ASP A 73 1.47 3.36 10.49
C ASP A 73 2.66 2.68 11.18
N LEU A 74 3.56 3.48 11.76
CA LEU A 74 4.78 2.99 12.40
C LEU A 74 4.54 2.38 13.79
N ASP A 75 3.34 2.54 14.36
CA ASP A 75 2.97 1.95 15.65
C ASP A 75 2.53 0.48 15.53
N ILE A 76 2.39 -0.03 14.32
CA ILE A 76 2.06 -1.43 14.05
C ILE A 76 3.20 -2.10 13.27
N HIS A 77 3.19 -3.44 13.19
CA HIS A 77 4.15 -4.17 12.36
C HIS A 77 3.72 -4.19 10.90
N PRO A 78 4.25 -3.31 10.03
CA PRO A 78 3.78 -3.17 8.65
C PRO A 78 4.52 -4.10 7.67
N CYS A 79 4.72 -5.35 8.03
CA CYS A 79 5.52 -6.31 7.27
C CYS A 79 5.01 -6.50 5.84
N GLY A 80 3.68 -6.71 5.68
CA GLY A 80 3.05 -6.85 4.37
C GLY A 80 3.14 -5.57 3.55
N THR A 81 2.88 -4.43 4.19
CA THR A 81 2.99 -3.11 3.55
C THR A 81 4.40 -2.84 3.01
N TYR A 82 5.44 -3.21 3.75
CA TYR A 82 6.82 -3.09 3.27
C TYR A 82 7.09 -4.01 2.08
N GLU A 83 6.61 -5.25 2.10
CA GLU A 83 6.78 -6.16 0.96
C GLU A 83 6.12 -5.60 -0.30
N GLU A 84 4.88 -5.13 -0.20
CA GLU A 84 4.14 -4.50 -1.31
C GLU A 84 4.89 -3.28 -1.86
N LEU A 85 5.36 -2.41 -0.97
CA LEU A 85 6.10 -1.20 -1.33
C LEU A 85 7.41 -1.55 -2.05
N PHE A 86 8.18 -2.50 -1.53
CA PHE A 86 9.44 -2.90 -2.14
C PHE A 86 9.25 -3.63 -3.47
N LEU A 87 8.18 -4.43 -3.60
CA LEU A 87 7.82 -5.04 -4.88
C LEU A 87 7.51 -3.98 -5.93
N ALA A 88 6.65 -3.01 -5.61
CA ALA A 88 6.32 -1.90 -6.50
C ALA A 88 7.56 -1.07 -6.88
N ASN A 89 8.46 -0.82 -5.91
CA ASN A 89 9.70 -0.11 -6.17
C ASN A 89 10.62 -0.86 -7.14
N ARG A 90 10.73 -2.16 -7.02
CA ARG A 90 11.48 -2.98 -7.98
C ARG A 90 10.89 -2.95 -9.37
N GLN A 91 9.59 -2.83 -9.49
CA GLN A 91 8.87 -2.69 -10.76
C GLN A 91 8.89 -1.24 -11.30
N LYS A 92 9.57 -0.32 -10.61
CA LYS A 92 9.66 1.10 -11.00
C LYS A 92 8.31 1.82 -11.04
N LYS A 93 7.33 1.33 -10.30
CA LYS A 93 6.03 1.98 -10.18
C LYS A 93 6.12 3.23 -9.32
N PRO A 94 5.31 4.27 -9.60
CA PRO A 94 5.15 5.38 -8.68
C PRO A 94 4.60 4.90 -7.34
N ILE A 95 5.16 5.42 -6.25
CA ILE A 95 4.72 5.11 -4.89
C ILE A 95 4.45 6.42 -4.18
N ILE A 96 3.23 6.59 -3.69
CA ILE A 96 2.82 7.71 -2.87
C ILE A 96 2.69 7.18 -1.46
N LEU A 97 3.53 7.66 -0.55
CA LEU A 97 3.60 7.20 0.81
C LEU A 97 3.14 8.28 1.79
N ARG A 98 2.10 7.98 2.56
CA ARG A 98 1.72 8.80 3.70
C ARG A 98 2.18 8.14 4.98
N ILE A 99 2.96 8.84 5.79
CA ILE A 99 3.37 8.40 7.14
C ILE A 99 2.39 8.97 8.16
N LYS A 100 1.71 8.13 8.89
CA LYS A 100 0.70 8.54 9.88
C LYS A 100 1.28 9.45 10.96
N GLN A 101 2.49 9.17 11.41
CA GLN A 101 3.24 9.93 12.42
C GLN A 101 3.91 11.18 11.85
N GLY A 102 3.84 11.40 10.54
CA GLY A 102 4.44 12.51 9.83
C GLY A 102 5.70 12.13 9.06
N LYS A 103 5.99 12.88 8.00
CA LYS A 103 7.13 12.64 7.10
C LYS A 103 8.48 12.62 7.86
N GLY A 104 8.60 13.42 8.93
CA GLY A 104 9.83 13.47 9.73
C GLY A 104 10.18 12.15 10.42
N GLU A 105 9.20 11.27 10.61
CA GLU A 105 9.39 9.94 11.22
C GLU A 105 9.65 8.83 10.17
N THR A 106 9.88 9.20 8.92
CA THR A 106 10.14 8.21 7.86
C THR A 106 11.40 7.40 8.19
N PRO A 107 11.32 6.07 8.18
CA PRO A 107 12.52 5.22 8.35
C PRO A 107 13.58 5.54 7.31
N ASP A 108 14.84 5.63 7.73
CA ASP A 108 15.97 5.98 6.85
C ASP A 108 16.06 5.10 5.61
N TRP A 109 15.79 3.81 5.76
CA TRP A 109 15.78 2.86 4.65
C TRP A 109 14.80 3.25 3.53
N LEU A 110 13.63 3.77 3.89
CA LEU A 110 12.63 4.22 2.92
C LEU A 110 13.09 5.49 2.19
N LEU A 111 13.81 6.38 2.87
CA LEU A 111 14.39 7.58 2.23
C LEU A 111 15.46 7.21 1.20
N GLY A 112 16.14 6.07 1.38
CA GLY A 112 17.05 5.50 0.39
C GLY A 112 16.38 4.66 -0.70
N THR A 113 15.07 4.37 -0.57
CA THR A 113 14.34 3.48 -1.47
C THR A 113 13.46 4.23 -2.46
N ILE A 114 12.72 5.22 -1.99
CA ILE A 114 11.77 6.02 -2.78
C ILE A 114 12.10 7.50 -2.69
N PRO A 115 11.72 8.30 -3.72
CA PRO A 115 11.95 9.75 -3.68
C PRO A 115 11.21 10.38 -2.50
N HIS A 116 11.90 11.24 -1.73
CA HIS A 116 11.28 11.89 -0.57
C HIS A 116 10.12 12.84 -0.96
N GLU A 117 10.10 13.30 -2.22
CA GLU A 117 9.04 14.14 -2.77
C GLU A 117 7.69 13.43 -2.86
N THR A 118 7.68 12.11 -2.77
CA THR A 118 6.47 11.28 -2.78
C THR A 118 6.09 10.77 -1.39
N ILE A 119 6.75 11.29 -0.33
CA ILE A 119 6.47 10.98 1.07
C ILE A 119 5.77 12.17 1.72
N PHE A 120 4.63 11.94 2.34
CA PHE A 120 3.73 12.96 2.86
C PHE A 120 3.31 12.69 4.30
N SER A 121 2.95 13.75 5.02
CA SER A 121 2.41 13.69 6.38
C SER A 121 0.87 13.59 6.38
N THR A 122 0.21 14.24 5.42
CA THR A 122 -1.24 14.39 5.41
C THR A 122 -1.87 13.90 4.10
N TRP A 123 -3.16 13.59 4.15
CA TRP A 123 -3.91 13.22 2.95
C TRP A 123 -4.18 14.42 2.03
N GLU A 124 -4.20 15.63 2.56
CA GLU A 124 -4.28 16.86 1.77
C GLU A 124 -3.06 16.99 0.85
N GLU A 125 -1.84 16.81 1.40
CA GLU A 125 -0.60 16.83 0.60
C GLU A 125 -0.61 15.74 -0.49
N VAL A 126 -1.10 14.55 -0.18
CA VAL A 126 -1.26 13.47 -1.17
C VAL A 126 -2.20 13.87 -2.30
N ARG A 127 -3.35 14.48 -1.99
CA ARG A 127 -4.30 14.94 -3.01
C ARG A 127 -3.71 16.05 -3.87
N ASP A 128 -3.04 17.02 -3.26
CA ASP A 128 -2.37 18.12 -3.98
C ASP A 128 -1.32 17.57 -4.95
N TYR A 129 -0.55 16.58 -4.54
CA TYR A 129 0.41 15.90 -5.39
C TYR A 129 -0.27 15.15 -6.55
N LEU A 130 -1.34 14.41 -6.28
CA LEU A 130 -2.12 13.70 -7.32
C LEU A 130 -2.75 14.68 -8.32
N ASP A 131 -3.19 15.85 -7.88
CA ASP A 131 -3.67 16.91 -8.76
C ASP A 131 -2.56 17.43 -9.69
N LEU A 132 -1.33 17.51 -9.20
CA LEU A 132 -0.17 17.87 -10.05
C LEU A 132 0.15 16.77 -11.07
N VAL A 133 0.05 15.49 -10.67
CA VAL A 133 0.21 14.34 -11.57
C VAL A 133 -0.82 14.40 -12.69
N ASP A 134 -2.09 14.59 -12.35
CA ASP A 134 -3.21 14.67 -13.30
C ASP A 134 -3.05 15.83 -14.30
N LYS A 135 -2.46 16.94 -13.87
CA LYS A 135 -2.13 18.09 -14.72
C LYS A 135 -0.83 17.95 -15.51
N GLY A 136 -0.15 16.81 -15.42
CA GLY A 136 1.14 16.57 -16.09
C GLY A 136 2.28 17.48 -15.60
N LYS A 137 2.21 17.98 -14.36
CA LYS A 137 3.20 18.89 -13.78
C LYS A 137 4.29 18.22 -12.94
N VAL A 138 4.24 16.90 -12.80
CA VAL A 138 5.26 16.12 -12.08
C VAL A 138 6.28 15.57 -13.07
N GLN A 139 7.56 15.79 -12.81
CA GLN A 139 8.66 15.36 -13.68
C GLN A 139 9.27 14.01 -13.28
N ASP A 140 8.66 13.26 -12.39
CA ASP A 140 9.13 11.93 -12.02
C ASP A 140 8.90 10.95 -13.18
N LYS A 141 10.00 10.34 -13.63
CA LYS A 141 9.98 9.36 -14.74
C LYS A 141 9.10 8.15 -14.48
N ARG A 142 8.81 7.84 -13.22
CA ARG A 142 7.90 6.73 -12.88
C ARG A 142 6.46 6.99 -13.34
N TRP A 143 6.06 8.24 -13.55
CA TRP A 143 4.74 8.62 -14.05
C TRP A 143 4.66 8.71 -15.58
N MET A 144 5.73 8.37 -16.30
CA MET A 144 5.77 8.55 -17.77
C MET A 144 4.74 7.73 -18.54
N PHE A 145 4.17 6.69 -17.96
CA PHE A 145 3.10 5.92 -18.61
C PHE A 145 1.79 6.71 -18.80
N PHE A 146 1.63 7.85 -18.12
CA PHE A 146 0.52 8.78 -18.36
C PHE A 146 0.77 9.75 -19.54
N ASN A 147 1.98 9.80 -20.06
CA ASN A 147 2.39 10.73 -21.11
C ASN A 147 2.44 10.07 -22.51
N ILE A 148 1.57 9.11 -22.73
CA ILE A 148 1.46 8.44 -24.02
C ILE A 148 0.60 9.27 -24.97
#